data_4c02611f9c298008aec0ab7dcd71974e
#
_entry.id   4c02611f9c298008aec0ab7dcd71974e
#
_cell.length_a   1.000
_cell.length_b   1.000
_cell.length_c   1.000
_cell.angle_alpha   90.00
_cell.angle_beta   90.00
_cell.angle_gamma   90.00
#
_symmetry.space_group_name_H-M   'P 1'
#
loop_
_entity.id
_entity.type
_entity.pdbx_description
1 polymer ?
#
loop_
_entity_poly.entity_id
_entity_poly.type
_entity_poly.pdbx_seq_one_letter_code
_entity_poly.pdbx_strand_id
1 'polypeptide(L)'
;MARVLIVACGSYSENSYDCPADWKCMTAAAEKRGPFKDYDEVQVVGFLKCKCPGRALVNNVAATKKRTDFDVVHLSNCMVKAVPLCKNHDLENLPKLIEEKVGVKCVAGTHDFA
;
A
#
# COMPACT_ATOMS: atom_id res chain seq x y z
N MET A 1 14.70 -11.08 -3.54
CA MET A 1 13.34 -10.82 -4.06
C MET A 1 12.50 -10.13 -2.99
N ALA A 2 11.84 -9.05 -3.36
CA ALA A 2 10.93 -8.35 -2.45
C ALA A 2 9.53 -8.92 -2.58
N ARG A 3 8.97 -9.41 -1.47
CA ARG A 3 7.60 -9.89 -1.41
C ARG A 3 6.77 -8.74 -0.83
N VAL A 4 5.89 -8.18 -1.65
CA VAL A 4 5.25 -6.90 -1.37
C VAL A 4 3.76 -7.08 -1.07
N LEU A 5 3.30 -6.47 0.01
CA LEU A 5 1.89 -6.26 0.26
C LEU A 5 1.55 -4.82 -0.14
N ILE A 6 0.62 -4.63 -1.05
CA ILE A 6 0.13 -3.31 -1.42
C ILE A 6 -1.13 -3.01 -0.61
N VAL A 7 -1.17 -1.83 0.01
CA VAL A 7 -2.36 -1.35 0.73
C VAL A 7 -2.90 -0.14 -0.03
N ALA A 8 -4.14 -0.23 -0.45
CA ALA A 8 -4.80 0.81 -1.23
C ALA A 8 -6.00 1.39 -0.47
N CYS A 9 -6.40 2.59 -0.86
CA CYS A 9 -7.63 3.18 -0.34
C CYS A 9 -8.84 2.59 -1.06
N GLY A 10 -9.72 1.93 -0.33
CA GLY A 10 -10.91 1.32 -0.91
C GLY A 10 -11.85 2.35 -1.52
N SER A 11 -11.93 3.53 -0.93
CA SER A 11 -12.80 4.59 -1.46
C SER A 11 -12.38 5.02 -2.86
N TYR A 12 -11.07 5.11 -3.13
CA TYR A 12 -10.59 5.47 -4.46
C TYR A 12 -10.60 4.27 -5.41
N SER A 13 -10.12 3.13 -4.96
CA SER A 13 -9.94 1.98 -5.85
C SER A 13 -11.24 1.28 -6.22
N GLU A 14 -12.25 1.31 -5.33
CA GLU A 14 -13.53 0.65 -5.58
C GLU A 14 -14.54 1.56 -6.26
N ASN A 15 -14.46 2.86 -6.01
CA ASN A 15 -15.46 3.81 -6.51
C ASN A 15 -14.95 4.61 -7.71
N SER A 16 -13.74 4.37 -8.16
CA SER A 16 -13.11 5.09 -9.27
C SER A 16 -13.08 6.60 -9.06
N TYR A 17 -12.99 7.05 -7.85
CA TYR A 17 -13.09 8.46 -7.48
C TYR A 17 -11.82 9.23 -7.81
N ASP A 18 -10.83 8.83 -8.21
CA ASP A 18 -9.61 9.44 -8.70
C ASP A 18 -8.63 8.35 -9.15
N CYS A 19 -9.02 7.12 -8.91
CA CYS A 19 -8.30 5.95 -9.37
C CYS A 19 -9.24 5.23 -10.34
N PRO A 20 -8.91 5.17 -11.63
CA PRO A 20 -9.79 4.50 -12.61
C PRO A 20 -9.70 2.97 -12.54
N ALA A 21 -9.11 2.45 -11.48
CA ALA A 21 -8.91 1.02 -11.29
C ALA A 21 -8.03 0.39 -12.38
N ASP A 22 -7.13 1.19 -12.98
CA ASP A 22 -6.16 0.68 -13.97
C ASP A 22 -4.96 0.03 -13.29
N TRP A 23 -4.91 0.11 -11.98
CA TRP A 23 -3.96 -0.62 -11.13
C TRP A 23 -2.50 -0.28 -11.45
N LYS A 24 -2.21 1.00 -11.62
CA LYS A 24 -0.83 1.46 -11.83
C LYS A 24 0.10 1.07 -10.69
N CYS A 25 -0.42 0.89 -9.48
CA CYS A 25 0.37 0.37 -8.37
C CYS A 25 0.92 -1.03 -8.68
N MET A 26 0.12 -1.88 -9.30
CA MET A 26 0.56 -3.21 -9.72
C MET A 26 1.54 -3.14 -10.88
N THR A 27 1.28 -2.25 -11.84
CA THR A 27 2.18 -2.03 -12.97
C THR A 27 3.54 -1.54 -12.49
N ALA A 28 3.56 -0.59 -11.58
CA ALA A 28 4.79 -0.06 -11.01
C ALA A 28 5.61 -1.17 -10.35
N ALA A 29 4.94 -2.05 -9.60
CA ALA A 29 5.60 -3.17 -8.97
C ALA A 29 6.16 -4.16 -9.99
N ALA A 30 5.35 -4.52 -10.98
CA ALA A 30 5.75 -5.50 -12.00
C ALA A 30 6.92 -5.01 -12.85
N GLU A 31 6.95 -3.72 -13.15
CA GLU A 31 7.97 -3.11 -14.00
C GLU A 31 9.13 -2.50 -13.21
N LYS A 32 9.08 -2.59 -11.89
CA LYS A 32 10.07 -2.01 -10.97
C LYS A 32 10.27 -0.51 -11.22
N ARG A 33 9.17 0.24 -11.25
CA ARG A 33 9.17 1.68 -11.47
C ARG A 33 8.92 2.42 -10.16
N GLY A 34 9.32 3.68 -10.11
CA GLY A 34 9.12 4.53 -8.94
C GLY A 34 9.74 3.92 -7.68
N PRO A 35 9.00 3.82 -6.58
CA PRO A 35 9.54 3.27 -5.34
C PRO A 35 10.00 1.81 -5.41
N PHE A 36 9.66 1.09 -6.47
CA PHE A 36 10.06 -0.30 -6.65
C PHE A 36 11.37 -0.47 -7.41
N LYS A 37 11.95 0.60 -7.91
CA LYS A 37 13.10 0.53 -8.84
C LYS A 37 14.36 -0.10 -8.25
N ASP A 38 14.53 0.00 -6.94
CA ASP A 38 15.75 -0.49 -6.28
C ASP A 38 15.67 -1.95 -5.85
N TYR A 39 14.54 -2.61 -6.05
CA TYR A 39 14.40 -4.04 -5.75
C TYR A 39 14.96 -4.88 -6.89
N ASP A 40 15.61 -6.01 -6.56
CA ASP A 40 16.10 -6.97 -7.56
C ASP A 40 14.93 -7.54 -8.36
N GLU A 41 13.98 -8.12 -7.63
CA GLU A 41 12.75 -8.68 -8.17
C GLU A 41 11.62 -8.30 -7.23
N VAL A 42 10.44 -8.13 -7.77
CA VAL A 42 9.25 -7.80 -6.99
C VAL A 42 8.18 -8.84 -7.24
N GLN A 43 7.63 -9.36 -6.16
CA GLN A 43 6.45 -10.22 -6.23
C GLN A 43 5.38 -9.61 -5.35
N VAL A 44 4.25 -9.24 -5.93
CA VAL A 44 3.11 -8.76 -5.15
C VAL A 44 2.38 -9.99 -4.62
N VAL A 45 2.40 -10.17 -3.31
CA VAL A 45 1.81 -11.35 -2.68
C VAL A 45 0.49 -11.06 -2.00
N GLY A 46 0.08 -9.79 -1.93
CA GLY A 46 -1.21 -9.43 -1.37
C GLY A 46 -1.60 -8.03 -1.75
N PHE A 47 -2.89 -7.77 -1.71
CA PHE A 47 -3.46 -6.46 -2.00
C PHE A 47 -4.58 -6.23 -1.00
N LEU A 48 -4.36 -5.29 -0.06
CA LEU A 48 -5.31 -5.00 1.00
C LEU A 48 -5.93 -3.64 0.76
N LYS A 49 -7.23 -3.54 0.89
CA LYS A 49 -7.95 -2.28 0.76
C LYS A 49 -8.33 -1.74 2.13
N CYS A 50 -7.96 -0.50 2.39
CA CYS A 50 -8.41 0.19 3.59
C CYS A 50 -9.84 0.67 3.37
N LYS A 51 -10.75 0.25 4.22
CA LYS A 51 -12.15 0.68 4.16
C LYS A 51 -12.39 1.71 5.25
N CYS A 52 -12.99 2.85 4.88
CA CYS A 52 -13.25 3.94 5.81
C CYS A 52 -14.20 3.50 6.93
N PRO A 53 -13.92 3.90 8.14
CA PRO A 53 -12.86 4.82 8.57
C PRO A 53 -11.48 4.17 8.76
N GLY A 54 -11.31 2.89 8.46
CA GLY A 54 -10.01 2.23 8.46
C GLY A 54 -9.39 1.96 9.82
N ARG A 55 -10.20 1.85 10.85
CA ARG A 55 -9.70 1.65 12.22
C ARG A 55 -8.95 0.34 12.41
N ALA A 56 -9.29 -0.65 11.61
CA ALA A 56 -8.69 -1.97 11.71
C ALA A 56 -7.50 -2.17 10.76
N LEU A 57 -7.07 -1.12 10.04
CA LEU A 57 -6.07 -1.28 8.99
C LEU A 57 -4.79 -1.94 9.49
N VAL A 58 -4.18 -1.39 10.53
CA VAL A 58 -2.91 -1.92 11.03
C VAL A 58 -3.06 -3.35 11.53
N ASN A 59 -4.17 -3.64 12.22
CA ASN A 59 -4.45 -5.01 12.67
C ASN A 59 -4.67 -5.95 11.50
N ASN A 60 -5.29 -5.49 10.43
CA ASN A 60 -5.50 -6.29 9.24
C ASN A 60 -4.19 -6.61 8.53
N VAL A 61 -3.26 -5.64 8.47
CA VAL A 61 -1.92 -5.89 7.92
C VAL A 61 -1.20 -6.94 8.76
N ALA A 62 -1.27 -6.83 10.08
CA ALA A 62 -0.65 -7.82 10.97
C ALA A 62 -1.26 -9.20 10.80
N ALA A 63 -2.58 -9.29 10.65
CA ALA A 63 -3.26 -10.56 10.41
C ALA A 63 -2.85 -11.18 9.07
N THR A 64 -2.69 -10.35 8.05
CA THR A 64 -2.26 -10.80 6.74
C THR A 64 -0.83 -11.36 6.81
N LYS A 65 0.04 -10.74 7.61
CA LYS A 65 1.42 -11.21 7.80
C LYS A 65 1.47 -12.64 8.34
N LYS A 66 0.52 -13.02 9.18
CA LYS A 66 0.46 -14.38 9.72
C LYS A 66 0.06 -15.43 8.66
N ARG A 67 -0.61 -15.01 7.62
CA ARG A 67 -1.12 -15.90 6.56
C ARG A 67 -0.23 -15.90 5.33
N THR A 68 0.38 -14.77 5.02
CA THR A 68 1.15 -14.56 3.81
C THR A 68 2.44 -13.85 4.20
N ASP A 69 3.57 -14.47 3.92
CA ASP A 69 4.84 -13.87 4.26
C ASP A 69 5.22 -12.79 3.25
N PHE A 70 5.42 -11.56 3.72
CA PHE A 70 5.89 -10.44 2.90
C PHE A 70 7.00 -9.69 3.64
N ASP A 71 7.85 -9.04 2.87
CA ASP A 71 9.04 -8.34 3.39
C ASP A 71 8.82 -6.85 3.55
N VAL A 72 7.89 -6.29 2.79
CA VAL A 72 7.68 -4.85 2.72
C VAL A 72 6.22 -4.55 2.42
N VAL A 73 5.72 -3.46 2.98
CA VAL A 73 4.38 -2.93 2.71
C VAL A 73 4.54 -1.65 1.91
N HIS A 74 3.81 -1.51 0.82
CA HIS A 74 3.71 -0.26 0.07
C HIS A 74 2.31 0.30 0.22
N LEU A 75 2.22 1.51 0.76
CA LEU A 75 0.96 2.24 0.81
C LEU A 75 0.75 2.93 -0.53
N SER A 76 -0.34 2.58 -1.21
CA SER A 76 -0.58 3.08 -2.56
C SER A 76 -0.80 4.59 -2.58
N ASN A 77 -0.53 5.21 -3.72
CA ASN A 77 -0.70 6.65 -3.91
C ASN A 77 -2.13 7.12 -3.64
N CYS A 78 -3.13 6.29 -3.92
CA CYS A 78 -4.53 6.65 -3.62
C CYS A 78 -4.76 6.81 -2.12
N MET A 79 -3.89 6.23 -1.29
CA MET A 79 -3.97 6.38 0.16
C MET A 79 -3.13 7.56 0.66
N VAL A 80 -1.94 7.77 0.12
CA VAL A 80 -0.98 8.71 0.71
C VAL A 80 -0.78 10.00 -0.07
N LYS A 81 -1.20 10.07 -1.32
CA LYS A 81 -0.99 11.24 -2.18
C LYS A 81 -2.23 11.75 -2.88
N ALA A 82 -3.36 11.08 -2.73
CA ALA A 82 -4.60 11.49 -3.40
C ALA A 82 -5.17 12.78 -2.83
N VAL A 83 -5.95 13.48 -3.62
CA VAL A 83 -6.63 14.70 -3.22
C VAL A 83 -8.14 14.49 -3.40
N PRO A 84 -8.95 14.61 -2.34
CA PRO A 84 -8.57 14.95 -0.97
C PRO A 84 -7.85 13.80 -0.26
N LEU A 85 -6.94 14.15 0.65
CA LEU A 85 -6.24 13.16 1.46
C LEU A 85 -7.17 12.51 2.48
N CYS A 86 -6.81 11.31 2.88
CA CYS A 86 -7.50 10.58 3.93
C CYS A 86 -7.42 11.37 5.25
N LYS A 87 -8.57 11.55 5.90
CA LYS A 87 -8.67 12.25 7.18
C LYS A 87 -8.70 11.28 8.37
N ASN A 88 -8.77 9.98 8.10
CA ASN A 88 -8.92 8.97 9.16
C ASN A 88 -7.58 8.46 9.67
N HIS A 89 -6.50 8.71 8.96
CA HIS A 89 -5.16 8.26 9.32
C HIS A 89 -4.20 9.44 9.35
N ASP A 90 -3.27 9.38 10.30
CA ASP A 90 -2.12 10.28 10.27
C ASP A 90 -1.10 9.66 9.30
N LEU A 91 -1.13 10.13 8.06
CA LEU A 91 -0.35 9.53 6.97
C LEU A 91 1.16 9.69 7.13
N GLU A 92 1.60 10.66 7.95
CA GLU A 92 3.02 10.80 8.24
C GLU A 92 3.52 9.69 9.17
N ASN A 93 2.70 9.27 10.11
CA ASN A 93 3.06 8.27 11.10
C ASN A 93 2.59 6.86 10.76
N LEU A 94 1.66 6.71 9.82
CA LEU A 94 1.10 5.41 9.48
C LEU A 94 2.18 4.39 9.08
N PRO A 95 3.19 4.73 8.25
CA PRO A 95 4.24 3.77 7.94
C PRO A 95 4.98 3.28 9.18
N LYS A 96 5.26 4.16 10.12
CA LYS A 96 5.96 3.79 11.36
C LYS A 96 5.11 2.87 12.22
N LEU A 97 3.81 3.14 12.31
CA LEU A 97 2.90 2.28 13.07
C LEU A 97 2.85 0.88 12.49
N ILE A 98 2.81 0.77 11.16
CA ILE A 98 2.83 -0.53 10.50
C ILE A 98 4.15 -1.24 10.75
N GLU A 99 5.28 -0.54 10.63
CA GLU A 99 6.59 -1.11 10.88
C GLU A 99 6.71 -1.64 12.31
N GLU A 100 6.23 -0.88 13.28
CA GLU A 100 6.29 -1.28 14.70
C GLU A 100 5.38 -2.47 14.98
N LYS A 101 4.18 -2.47 14.43
CA LYS A 101 3.18 -3.51 14.72
C LYS A 101 3.46 -4.80 13.98
N VAL A 102 3.93 -4.72 12.75
CA VAL A 102 4.06 -5.87 11.85
C VAL A 102 5.50 -6.37 11.78
N GLY A 103 6.47 -5.49 11.98
CA GLY A 103 7.87 -5.87 11.96
C GLY A 103 8.49 -5.94 10.58
N VAL A 104 7.89 -5.26 9.59
CA VAL A 104 8.43 -5.17 8.23
C VAL A 104 8.50 -3.72 7.80
N LYS A 105 9.32 -3.42 6.80
CA LYS A 105 9.45 -2.08 6.24
C LYS A 105 8.14 -1.64 5.59
N CYS A 106 7.80 -0.38 5.73
CA CYS A 106 6.62 0.21 5.09
C CYS A 106 7.03 1.46 4.32
N VAL A 107 6.67 1.50 3.04
CA VAL A 107 7.00 2.59 2.13
C VAL A 107 5.72 3.31 1.71
N ALA A 108 5.73 4.64 1.76
CA ALA A 108 4.61 5.44 1.30
C ALA A 108 4.75 5.73 -0.19
N GLY A 109 3.98 5.02 -1.00
CA GLY A 109 3.95 5.22 -2.45
C GLY A 109 4.13 3.94 -3.24
N THR A 110 3.56 3.94 -4.45
CA THR A 110 3.64 2.83 -5.38
C THR A 110 4.03 3.26 -6.79
N HIS A 111 3.52 4.37 -7.28
CA HIS A 111 3.82 4.81 -8.66
C HIS A 111 4.02 6.32 -8.70
N ASP A 112 4.83 6.76 -9.66
CA ASP A 112 5.14 8.16 -9.87
C ASP A 112 4.70 8.65 -11.25
N PHE A 113 3.84 7.91 -11.91
CA PHE A 113 3.32 8.21 -13.25
C PHE A 113 1.80 8.14 -13.28
N ALA A 114 1.23 8.84 -14.21
CA ALA A 114 -0.22 8.86 -14.39
C ALA A 114 -0.71 7.78 -15.34
#